data_44895ba1716a294679cc4a7fc52a98a5
#
_entry.id   44895ba1716a294679cc4a7fc52a98a5
#
_cell.length_a   1.000
_cell.length_b   1.000
_cell.length_c   1.000
_cell.angle_alpha   90.00
_cell.angle_beta   90.00
_cell.angle_gamma   90.00
#
_symmetry.space_group_name_H-M   'P 1'
#
loop_
_entity.id
_entity.type
_entity.pdbx_description
1 polymer ?
#
loop_
_entity_poly.entity_id
_entity_poly.type
_entity_poly.pdbx_seq_one_letter_code
_entity_poly.pdbx_strand_id
1 'polypeptide(L)'
;DVYKRQPFDGVISKIHKPAGEIVQSAELIAEFDKVSDQSIDSTASVDDKGDDVHEEPKTLVKPEPISSVEEEKFNGPAATKLLQENNLTSEDVVGSGKDGRVTKADVVNHMEASSSKSSEVKESIISQPSSSGRDEERVPMSRLRATIAKRLLSVKQETAMLTTFNEVDMQPIKDLRAKYGKEFEEEHGVKLGFMGFFVLASVQALKKFPLVNASIDGNDIVYHGYQDVGVAVSTERGLVVPVIRDADNLTVAQVEQSILDYAGKAREGKLGINDMQGGTFTISNGGIYGNLLSTPILNAPQTAILGMHKIQDRPVALDGEVVIRPMMYLAMSYDHRLLDGKEAVSFLIAIKDQLESPERLLLNL
;
A
#
# COMPACT_ATOMS: atom_id res chain seq x y z
N ASP A 1 10.33 20.63 -3.35
CA ASP A 1 11.52 21.14 -2.69
C ASP A 1 11.25 21.54 -1.25
N VAL A 2 11.18 20.57 -0.34
CA VAL A 2 10.76 20.82 1.04
C VAL A 2 11.80 20.37 2.07
N TYR A 3 13.03 20.11 1.69
CA TYR A 3 14.11 19.92 2.63
C TYR A 3 14.91 21.23 2.80
N LYS A 4 14.33 22.21 3.51
CA LYS A 4 15.17 23.20 4.17
C LYS A 4 15.95 22.47 5.26
N ARG A 5 17.23 22.20 5.01
CA ARG A 5 18.15 21.74 6.05
C ARG A 5 18.08 22.74 7.19
N GLN A 6 17.90 22.25 8.41
CA GLN A 6 18.02 23.11 9.59
C GLN A 6 19.42 23.71 9.57
N PRO A 7 19.56 25.01 9.74
CA PRO A 7 20.84 25.67 9.59
C PRO A 7 21.84 25.37 10.74
N PHE A 8 21.38 24.73 11.83
CA PHE A 8 22.20 24.38 12.99
C PHE A 8 21.44 23.41 13.91
N ASP A 9 22.18 22.70 14.78
CA ASP A 9 21.64 21.85 15.83
C ASP A 9 21.26 22.68 17.06
N GLY A 10 20.16 22.31 17.75
CA GLY A 10 19.69 23.03 18.93
C GLY A 10 18.53 22.33 19.63
N VAL A 11 18.04 22.92 20.71
CA VAL A 11 16.96 22.40 21.53
C VAL A 11 15.74 23.31 21.43
N ILE A 12 14.54 22.74 21.32
CA ILE A 12 13.29 23.48 21.37
C ILE A 12 13.13 24.02 22.79
N SER A 13 13.16 25.36 22.98
CA SER A 13 13.00 26.00 24.27
C SER A 13 11.55 26.25 24.64
N LYS A 14 10.68 26.46 23.63
CA LYS A 14 9.27 26.72 23.89
C LYS A 14 8.42 26.32 22.68
N ILE A 15 7.30 25.64 22.94
CA ILE A 15 6.27 25.31 21.94
C ILE A 15 5.10 26.27 22.16
N HIS A 16 4.75 27.04 21.13
CA HIS A 16 3.61 27.97 21.13
C HIS A 16 2.32 27.33 20.63
N LYS A 17 2.46 26.32 19.76
CA LYS A 17 1.33 25.58 19.18
C LYS A 17 1.53 24.08 19.35
N PRO A 18 0.68 23.39 20.13
CA PRO A 18 0.77 21.95 20.29
C PRO A 18 0.34 21.19 19.02
N ALA A 19 0.70 19.91 18.97
CA ALA A 19 0.37 19.05 17.84
C ALA A 19 -1.16 18.95 17.65
N GLY A 20 -1.64 19.16 16.41
CA GLY A 20 -3.05 19.11 16.05
C GLY A 20 -3.74 20.46 15.90
N GLU A 21 -3.13 21.56 16.27
CA GLU A 21 -3.68 22.90 16.02
C GLU A 21 -3.44 23.37 14.58
N ILE A 22 -4.38 24.12 14.04
CA ILE A 22 -4.26 24.75 12.71
C ILE A 22 -3.41 26.01 12.85
N VAL A 23 -2.35 26.08 12.04
CA VAL A 23 -1.45 27.25 12.01
C VAL A 23 -1.57 27.98 10.67
N GLN A 24 -1.38 29.30 10.70
CA GLN A 24 -1.37 30.14 9.50
C GLN A 24 0.05 30.26 8.94
N SER A 25 0.16 30.64 7.67
CA SER A 25 1.46 30.86 7.04
C SER A 25 2.24 31.97 7.76
N ALA A 26 3.51 31.69 8.11
CA ALA A 26 4.41 32.56 8.88
C ALA A 26 4.06 32.75 10.38
N GLU A 27 3.19 31.95 10.97
CA GLU A 27 2.91 31.96 12.40
C GLU A 27 4.05 31.27 13.19
N LEU A 28 4.43 31.83 14.35
CA LEU A 28 5.47 31.27 15.20
C LEU A 28 4.93 30.03 15.95
N ILE A 29 5.48 28.86 15.65
CA ILE A 29 5.05 27.59 16.25
C ILE A 29 5.94 27.13 17.41
N ALA A 30 7.21 27.43 17.40
CA ALA A 30 8.15 27.10 18.48
C ALA A 30 9.37 28.01 18.46
N GLU A 31 10.01 28.17 19.61
CA GLU A 31 11.30 28.82 19.78
C GLU A 31 12.40 27.78 19.90
N PHE A 32 13.55 28.07 19.30
CA PHE A 32 14.64 27.12 19.12
C PHE A 32 15.96 27.78 19.57
N ASP A 33 16.59 27.22 20.59
CA ASP A 33 17.87 27.70 21.09
C ASP A 33 19.02 26.91 20.49
N LYS A 34 20.00 27.64 19.96
CA LYS A 34 21.20 27.07 19.36
C LYS A 34 22.12 26.54 20.45
N VAL A 35 22.54 25.28 20.35
CA VAL A 35 23.60 24.74 21.22
C VAL A 35 24.93 25.31 20.79
N SER A 36 25.53 26.15 21.62
CA SER A 36 26.90 26.61 21.42
C SER A 36 27.87 25.53 21.90
N ASP A 37 28.76 25.11 20.99
CA ASP A 37 29.86 24.21 21.27
C ASP A 37 30.72 24.71 22.43
N GLN A 38 30.57 24.13 23.62
CA GLN A 38 31.60 24.15 24.64
C GLN A 38 31.81 22.76 25.21
N SER A 39 32.91 22.18 24.74
CA SER A 39 33.75 21.14 25.35
C SER A 39 33.08 20.07 26.22
N ILE A 40 32.98 18.88 25.65
CA ILE A 40 32.90 17.62 26.41
C ILE A 40 34.32 17.08 26.50
N ASP A 41 34.93 17.20 27.66
CA ASP A 41 36.11 16.43 28.01
C ASP A 41 35.67 15.08 28.64
N SER A 42 36.37 14.07 28.23
CA SER A 42 36.19 12.67 28.54
C SER A 42 36.55 12.30 29.97
N THR A 43 35.88 11.33 30.57
CA THR A 43 36.45 10.12 31.18
C THR A 43 35.37 9.34 31.92
N ALA A 44 35.05 8.19 31.47
CA ALA A 44 35.49 6.85 31.87
C ALA A 44 34.92 6.26 33.17
N SER A 45 34.37 5.07 33.00
CA SER A 45 34.42 3.81 33.76
C SER A 45 33.42 3.59 34.89
N VAL A 46 32.53 2.60 34.66
CA VAL A 46 32.37 1.26 35.25
C VAL A 46 32.44 1.17 36.78
N ASP A 47 31.37 0.75 37.42
CA ASP A 47 31.15 -0.47 38.21
C ASP A 47 29.85 -0.42 39.04
N ASP A 48 29.03 -1.36 38.82
CA ASP A 48 28.49 -2.54 39.55
C ASP A 48 28.16 -2.42 41.06
N LYS A 49 26.99 -3.00 41.37
CA LYS A 49 26.44 -3.49 42.65
C LYS A 49 25.55 -2.58 43.50
N GLY A 50 24.27 -2.94 43.60
CA GLY A 50 23.80 -3.86 44.66
C GLY A 50 22.94 -3.19 45.71
N ASP A 51 21.73 -3.74 45.86
CA ASP A 51 20.95 -3.94 47.08
C ASP A 51 20.27 -2.80 47.86
N ASP A 52 18.98 -2.92 47.83
CA ASP A 52 18.01 -3.11 48.96
C ASP A 52 17.61 -1.95 49.89
N VAL A 53 16.29 -1.92 50.11
CA VAL A 53 15.54 -1.79 51.37
C VAL A 53 15.06 -0.39 51.82
N HIS A 54 13.74 -0.28 51.80
CA HIS A 54 12.83 0.31 52.82
C HIS A 54 12.94 1.78 53.28
N GLU A 55 11.91 2.55 53.21
CA GLU A 55 10.92 2.88 54.26
C GLU A 55 10.25 4.24 54.03
N GLU A 56 8.94 4.26 54.05
CA GLU A 56 8.15 5.43 54.45
C GLU A 56 8.45 5.79 55.92
N PRO A 57 8.20 7.01 56.48
CA PRO A 57 6.83 7.50 56.64
C PRO A 57 6.60 9.05 56.76
N LYS A 58 5.31 9.41 56.59
CA LYS A 58 4.48 10.36 57.32
C LYS A 58 5.03 11.72 57.83
N THR A 59 4.34 12.80 57.51
CA THR A 59 3.50 13.59 58.48
C THR A 59 2.79 14.77 57.76
N LEU A 60 1.51 14.79 57.74
CA LEU A 60 0.52 15.67 58.35
C LEU A 60 0.91 17.16 58.59
N VAL A 61 0.19 18.09 57.97
CA VAL A 61 -0.41 19.26 58.62
C VAL A 61 -1.65 19.72 57.82
N LYS A 62 -2.76 19.74 58.52
CA LYS A 62 -4.01 20.48 58.33
C LYS A 62 -3.98 21.71 59.27
N PRO A 63 -4.95 22.68 59.33
CA PRO A 63 -6.12 22.97 58.52
C PRO A 63 -6.36 24.50 58.25
N GLU A 64 -7.28 24.89 57.51
CA GLU A 64 -8.65 25.48 57.63
C GLU A 64 -8.84 26.86 56.94
N PRO A 65 -10.03 27.42 56.88
CA PRO A 65 -11.12 27.14 55.96
C PRO A 65 -11.61 28.44 55.22
N ILE A 66 -12.59 28.36 54.33
CA ILE A 66 -13.83 29.16 54.28
C ILE A 66 -14.56 29.07 52.94
N SER A 67 -15.73 28.48 53.05
CA SER A 67 -17.08 28.74 52.51
C SER A 67 -17.28 29.09 51.01
N SER A 68 -17.97 28.23 50.33
CA SER A 68 -19.37 28.48 49.90
C SER A 68 -20.01 27.13 49.47
N VAL A 69 -21.14 26.83 50.08
CA VAL A 69 -21.93 25.61 49.90
C VAL A 69 -22.71 25.78 48.62
N GLU A 70 -22.35 25.01 47.59
CA GLU A 70 -23.28 24.57 46.56
C GLU A 70 -23.54 23.08 46.82
N GLU A 71 -24.82 22.70 46.95
CA GLU A 71 -25.25 21.35 47.22
C GLU A 71 -24.81 20.39 46.09
N GLU A 72 -23.68 19.72 46.26
CA GLU A 72 -23.33 18.59 45.38
C GLU A 72 -24.36 17.46 45.56
N LYS A 73 -25.17 17.26 44.54
CA LYS A 73 -26.06 16.08 44.43
C LYS A 73 -25.17 14.84 44.34
N PHE A 74 -25.02 14.11 45.42
CA PHE A 74 -24.25 12.88 45.50
C PHE A 74 -24.88 11.78 44.63
N ASN A 75 -24.32 11.53 43.47
CA ASN A 75 -24.71 10.41 42.62
C ASN A 75 -24.18 9.08 43.19
N GLY A 76 -24.85 7.97 42.88
CA GLY A 76 -24.35 6.64 43.31
C GLY A 76 -23.02 6.30 42.69
N PRO A 77 -22.09 5.56 43.40
CA PRO A 77 -20.73 5.27 42.92
C PRO A 77 -20.71 4.57 41.55
N ALA A 78 -21.70 3.75 41.22
CA ALA A 78 -21.82 3.11 39.92
C ALA A 78 -22.27 4.07 38.79
N ALA A 79 -23.07 5.09 39.09
CA ALA A 79 -23.44 6.11 38.13
C ALA A 79 -22.27 7.08 37.84
N THR A 80 -21.56 7.49 38.90
CA THR A 80 -20.36 8.35 38.78
C THR A 80 -19.27 7.71 37.90
N LYS A 81 -19.02 6.40 38.08
CA LYS A 81 -18.05 5.66 37.25
C LYS A 81 -18.47 5.63 35.75
N LEU A 82 -19.75 5.35 35.48
CA LEU A 82 -20.25 5.34 34.10
C LEU A 82 -20.26 6.72 33.41
N LEU A 83 -20.54 7.78 34.18
CA LEU A 83 -20.47 9.15 33.70
C LEU A 83 -19.03 9.51 33.31
N GLN A 84 -18.03 9.16 34.15
CA GLN A 84 -16.61 9.39 33.85
C GLN A 84 -16.10 8.57 32.65
N GLU A 85 -16.49 7.29 32.54
CA GLU A 85 -16.10 6.41 31.43
C GLU A 85 -16.62 6.90 30.06
N ASN A 86 -17.74 7.66 30.07
CA ASN A 86 -18.38 8.15 28.84
C ASN A 86 -18.28 9.67 28.64
N ASN A 87 -17.44 10.37 29.43
CA ASN A 87 -17.25 11.82 29.39
C ASN A 87 -18.57 12.61 29.49
N LEU A 88 -19.50 12.15 30.34
CA LEU A 88 -20.78 12.81 30.61
C LEU A 88 -20.73 13.47 31.97
N THR A 89 -21.41 14.62 32.12
CA THR A 89 -21.57 15.30 33.38
C THR A 89 -22.94 14.96 34.02
N SER A 90 -23.11 15.20 35.31
CA SER A 90 -24.37 14.98 36.01
C SER A 90 -25.51 15.89 35.51
N GLU A 91 -25.18 16.93 34.75
CA GLU A 91 -26.16 17.85 34.17
C GLU A 91 -26.71 17.34 32.82
N ASP A 92 -25.96 16.46 32.16
CA ASP A 92 -26.34 15.90 30.86
C ASP A 92 -27.40 14.80 30.97
N VAL A 93 -27.61 14.23 32.19
CA VAL A 93 -28.49 13.08 32.41
C VAL A 93 -29.55 13.43 33.45
N VAL A 94 -30.82 13.29 33.08
CA VAL A 94 -31.93 13.49 34.01
C VAL A 94 -32.03 12.33 35.01
N GLY A 95 -31.75 12.60 36.30
CA GLY A 95 -31.81 11.59 37.36
C GLY A 95 -33.20 11.21 37.77
N SER A 96 -33.53 9.92 37.80
CA SER A 96 -34.83 9.35 38.26
C SER A 96 -34.79 8.87 39.71
N GLY A 97 -33.64 8.93 40.38
CA GLY A 97 -33.49 8.50 41.78
C GLY A 97 -34.08 9.46 42.78
N LYS A 98 -34.15 9.01 44.07
CA LYS A 98 -34.67 9.82 45.19
C LYS A 98 -33.83 11.12 45.29
N ASP A 99 -34.53 12.27 45.41
CA ASP A 99 -33.95 13.63 45.46
C ASP A 99 -33.22 14.05 44.14
N GLY A 100 -33.65 13.49 42.96
CA GLY A 100 -33.11 13.85 41.67
C GLY A 100 -31.69 13.28 41.37
N ARG A 101 -31.26 12.23 42.07
CA ARG A 101 -29.98 11.56 41.87
C ARG A 101 -29.95 10.77 40.57
N VAL A 102 -28.84 10.83 39.87
CA VAL A 102 -28.61 10.05 38.67
C VAL A 102 -28.27 8.58 39.04
N THR A 103 -29.05 7.64 38.51
CA THR A 103 -28.84 6.22 38.70
C THR A 103 -28.08 5.61 37.50
N LYS A 104 -27.55 4.39 37.69
CA LYS A 104 -26.90 3.65 36.60
C LYS A 104 -27.83 3.45 35.40
N ALA A 105 -29.14 3.21 35.66
CA ALA A 105 -30.13 3.03 34.61
C ALA A 105 -30.36 4.30 33.78
N ASP A 106 -30.30 5.48 34.41
CA ASP A 106 -30.50 6.76 33.73
C ASP A 106 -29.36 7.03 32.75
N VAL A 107 -28.13 6.73 33.12
CA VAL A 107 -26.93 6.87 32.22
C VAL A 107 -27.03 5.93 31.04
N VAL A 108 -27.44 4.68 31.25
CA VAL A 108 -27.61 3.69 30.18
C VAL A 108 -28.74 4.11 29.23
N ASN A 109 -29.90 4.51 29.76
CA ASN A 109 -31.02 5.00 28.95
C ASN A 109 -30.68 6.27 28.17
N HIS A 110 -29.88 7.19 28.74
CA HIS A 110 -29.39 8.37 28.04
C HIS A 110 -28.46 8.01 26.87
N MET A 111 -27.59 7.03 27.06
CA MET A 111 -26.70 6.52 26.01
C MET A 111 -27.47 5.81 24.89
N GLU A 112 -28.47 5.00 25.21
CA GLU A 112 -29.34 4.35 24.23
C GLU A 112 -30.21 5.37 23.47
N ALA A 113 -30.75 6.38 24.14
CA ALA A 113 -31.51 7.47 23.53
C ALA A 113 -30.61 8.38 22.64
N SER A 114 -29.33 8.57 23.01
CA SER A 114 -28.36 9.31 22.22
C SER A 114 -27.91 8.51 21.00
N SER A 115 -27.80 7.18 21.11
CA SER A 115 -27.48 6.27 20.02
C SER A 115 -28.65 6.14 19.01
N SER A 116 -29.89 6.17 19.46
CA SER A 116 -31.09 6.17 18.60
C SER A 116 -31.29 7.51 17.89
N LYS A 117 -31.00 8.64 18.54
CA LYS A 117 -30.98 9.95 17.86
C LYS A 117 -29.85 10.10 16.81
N SER A 118 -28.73 9.43 17.02
CA SER A 118 -27.65 9.36 15.99
C SER A 118 -28.06 8.54 14.78
N SER A 119 -29.03 7.64 14.88
CA SER A 119 -29.54 6.84 13.75
C SER A 119 -30.58 7.59 12.91
N GLU A 120 -31.33 8.52 13.49
CA GLU A 120 -32.35 9.32 12.77
C GLU A 120 -31.72 10.58 12.08
N VAL A 121 -30.54 11.02 12.49
CA VAL A 121 -29.85 12.15 11.84
C VAL A 121 -29.08 11.71 10.56
N LYS A 122 -29.05 10.41 10.25
CA LYS A 122 -28.40 9.91 9.01
C LYS A 122 -29.29 9.90 7.76
N GLU A 123 -30.55 10.27 7.86
CA GLU A 123 -31.46 10.27 6.70
C GLU A 123 -31.92 11.64 6.18
N SER A 124 -31.32 12.72 6.65
CA SER A 124 -31.61 14.04 6.07
C SER A 124 -30.33 14.86 5.82
N ILE A 125 -29.40 14.31 5.04
CA ILE A 125 -28.56 15.18 4.20
C ILE A 125 -29.44 15.57 3.02
N ILE A 126 -30.27 16.57 3.24
CA ILE A 126 -30.96 17.31 2.19
C ILE A 126 -29.89 17.79 1.23
N SER A 127 -29.83 17.17 0.04
CA SER A 127 -29.15 17.69 -1.11
C SER A 127 -29.56 19.16 -1.26
N GLN A 128 -28.67 20.09 -0.92
CA GLN A 128 -28.86 21.46 -1.36
C GLN A 128 -28.84 21.41 -2.90
N PRO A 129 -29.86 21.90 -3.59
CA PRO A 129 -29.82 21.96 -5.05
C PRO A 129 -28.66 22.87 -5.43
N SER A 130 -27.63 22.29 -6.05
CA SER A 130 -26.56 23.05 -6.66
C SER A 130 -27.19 23.93 -7.76
N SER A 131 -27.09 25.24 -7.61
CA SER A 131 -27.66 26.27 -8.48
C SER A 131 -26.95 26.42 -9.83
N SER A 132 -26.25 25.42 -10.28
CA SER A 132 -25.68 25.33 -11.63
C SER A 132 -26.42 24.23 -12.36
N GLY A 133 -27.25 24.49 -13.33
CA GLY A 133 -28.08 23.56 -14.11
C GLY A 133 -27.32 22.36 -14.72
N ARG A 134 -26.49 21.69 -13.94
CA ARG A 134 -25.76 20.46 -14.23
C ARG A 134 -26.15 19.43 -13.17
N ASP A 135 -26.71 18.33 -13.62
CA ASP A 135 -27.07 17.21 -12.77
C ASP A 135 -25.82 16.50 -12.27
N GLU A 136 -25.63 16.43 -10.96
CA GLU A 136 -24.56 15.69 -10.30
C GLU A 136 -25.17 14.56 -9.45
N GLU A 137 -24.78 13.33 -9.72
CA GLU A 137 -25.13 12.17 -8.91
C GLU A 137 -23.95 11.79 -7.99
N ARG A 138 -24.19 11.73 -6.68
CA ARG A 138 -23.19 11.29 -5.68
C ARG A 138 -23.46 9.85 -5.26
N VAL A 139 -22.62 8.93 -5.74
CA VAL A 139 -22.68 7.51 -5.39
C VAL A 139 -21.51 7.13 -4.50
N PRO A 140 -21.72 6.55 -3.31
CA PRO A 140 -20.62 6.11 -2.44
C PRO A 140 -19.84 4.96 -3.09
N MET A 141 -18.52 4.96 -2.92
CA MET A 141 -17.68 3.86 -3.39
C MET A 141 -18.04 2.55 -2.69
N SER A 142 -18.01 1.44 -3.43
CA SER A 142 -18.10 0.12 -2.82
C SER A 142 -16.93 -0.11 -1.84
N ARG A 143 -17.13 -0.95 -0.83
CA ARG A 143 -16.08 -1.27 0.17
C ARG A 143 -14.80 -1.79 -0.49
N LEU A 144 -14.93 -2.66 -1.50
CA LEU A 144 -13.78 -3.17 -2.26
C LEU A 144 -13.03 -2.04 -2.95
N ARG A 145 -13.73 -1.13 -3.65
CA ARG A 145 -13.10 0.00 -4.34
C ARG A 145 -12.40 0.96 -3.38
N ALA A 146 -13.00 1.24 -2.23
CA ALA A 146 -12.39 2.07 -1.19
C ALA A 146 -11.11 1.45 -0.63
N THR A 147 -11.10 0.12 -0.41
CA THR A 147 -9.90 -0.61 0.05
C THR A 147 -8.78 -0.58 -0.99
N ILE A 148 -9.11 -0.83 -2.27
CA ILE A 148 -8.15 -0.74 -3.38
C ILE A 148 -7.57 0.68 -3.48
N ALA A 149 -8.42 1.71 -3.43
CA ALA A 149 -7.97 3.10 -3.50
C ALA A 149 -6.99 3.46 -2.37
N LYS A 150 -7.30 3.05 -1.13
CA LYS A 150 -6.41 3.24 0.02
C LYS A 150 -5.07 2.54 -0.18
N ARG A 151 -5.07 1.28 -0.62
CA ARG A 151 -3.85 0.49 -0.87
C ARG A 151 -2.97 1.13 -1.95
N LEU A 152 -3.56 1.52 -3.09
CA LEU A 152 -2.81 2.14 -4.18
C LEU A 152 -2.22 3.49 -3.78
N LEU A 153 -2.95 4.29 -2.99
CA LEU A 153 -2.45 5.57 -2.48
C LEU A 153 -1.28 5.38 -1.51
N SER A 154 -1.40 4.42 -0.56
CA SER A 154 -0.32 4.05 0.38
C SER A 154 0.96 3.67 -0.38
N VAL A 155 0.86 2.74 -1.35
CA VAL A 155 2.00 2.31 -2.17
C VAL A 155 2.68 3.50 -2.85
N LYS A 156 1.89 4.40 -3.47
CA LYS A 156 2.45 5.58 -4.15
C LYS A 156 3.15 6.55 -3.20
N GLN A 157 2.68 6.66 -1.95
CA GLN A 157 3.27 7.55 -0.94
C GLN A 157 4.50 6.94 -0.26
N GLU A 158 4.54 5.61 -0.12
CA GLU A 158 5.59 4.89 0.58
C GLU A 158 6.77 4.48 -0.30
N THR A 159 6.65 4.60 -1.64
CA THR A 159 7.67 4.20 -2.60
C THR A 159 8.23 5.39 -3.38
N ALA A 160 9.53 5.36 -3.67
CA ALA A 160 10.17 6.25 -4.64
C ALA A 160 10.02 5.65 -6.05
N MET A 161 8.78 5.58 -6.55
CA MET A 161 8.46 4.84 -7.77
C MET A 161 8.95 5.57 -9.01
N LEU A 162 9.74 4.88 -9.83
CA LEU A 162 10.21 5.31 -11.14
C LEU A 162 9.80 4.27 -12.20
N THR A 163 9.68 4.69 -13.45
CA THR A 163 9.39 3.79 -14.57
C THR A 163 10.42 3.97 -15.67
N THR A 164 10.97 2.86 -16.13
CA THR A 164 11.80 2.78 -17.33
C THR A 164 11.09 2.01 -18.43
N PHE A 165 11.41 2.32 -19.68
CA PHE A 165 10.75 1.77 -20.85
C PHE A 165 11.75 1.16 -21.81
N ASN A 166 11.31 0.14 -22.54
CA ASN A 166 12.00 -0.41 -23.69
C ASN A 166 10.97 -0.87 -24.73
N GLU A 167 11.43 -1.18 -25.92
CA GLU A 167 10.61 -1.78 -26.95
C GLU A 167 11.16 -3.16 -27.33
N VAL A 168 10.26 -4.06 -27.71
CA VAL A 168 10.61 -5.42 -28.10
C VAL A 168 9.97 -5.76 -29.43
N ASP A 169 10.75 -6.43 -30.31
CA ASP A 169 10.27 -7.06 -31.55
C ASP A 169 9.59 -8.39 -31.19
N MET A 170 8.29 -8.44 -31.45
CA MET A 170 7.47 -9.65 -31.15
C MET A 170 7.43 -10.65 -32.31
N GLN A 171 8.16 -10.39 -33.42
CA GLN A 171 8.16 -11.26 -34.58
C GLN A 171 8.62 -12.70 -34.24
N PRO A 172 9.74 -12.89 -33.51
CA PRO A 172 10.21 -14.24 -33.18
C PRO A 172 9.17 -15.07 -32.41
N ILE A 173 8.49 -14.45 -31.43
CA ILE A 173 7.42 -15.12 -30.67
C ILE A 173 6.22 -15.40 -31.58
N LYS A 174 5.83 -14.47 -32.48
CA LYS A 174 4.73 -14.69 -33.43
C LYS A 174 5.05 -15.85 -34.37
N ASP A 175 6.27 -15.92 -34.90
CA ASP A 175 6.71 -16.99 -35.79
C ASP A 175 6.70 -18.36 -35.09
N LEU A 176 7.18 -18.41 -33.85
CA LEU A 176 7.19 -19.61 -33.04
C LEU A 176 5.75 -20.10 -32.77
N ARG A 177 4.85 -19.19 -32.42
CA ARG A 177 3.42 -19.49 -32.23
C ARG A 177 2.72 -19.94 -33.55
N ALA A 178 3.05 -19.31 -34.67
CA ALA A 178 2.52 -19.70 -35.97
C ALA A 178 2.97 -21.10 -36.36
N LYS A 179 4.23 -21.44 -36.08
CA LYS A 179 4.84 -22.72 -36.43
C LYS A 179 4.37 -23.86 -35.55
N TYR A 180 4.32 -23.65 -34.24
CA TYR A 180 4.11 -24.73 -33.26
C TYR A 180 2.78 -24.66 -32.51
N GLY A 181 2.01 -23.57 -32.65
CA GLY A 181 0.83 -23.33 -31.83
C GLY A 181 -0.23 -24.41 -31.89
N LYS A 182 -0.44 -25.03 -33.07
CA LYS A 182 -1.41 -26.10 -33.24
C LYS A 182 -0.94 -27.39 -32.57
N GLU A 183 0.30 -27.81 -32.82
CA GLU A 183 0.91 -29.00 -32.22
C GLU A 183 0.96 -28.89 -30.69
N PHE A 184 1.32 -27.68 -30.19
CA PHE A 184 1.33 -27.37 -28.77
C PHE A 184 -0.04 -27.48 -28.12
N GLU A 185 -1.11 -26.97 -28.78
CA GLU A 185 -2.48 -27.08 -28.28
C GLU A 185 -2.99 -28.55 -28.29
N GLU A 186 -2.61 -29.33 -29.31
CA GLU A 186 -2.94 -30.77 -29.40
C GLU A 186 -2.26 -31.60 -28.30
N GLU A 187 -0.99 -31.29 -27.97
CA GLU A 187 -0.20 -32.00 -26.97
C GLU A 187 -0.55 -31.60 -25.53
N HIS A 188 -0.75 -30.30 -25.29
CA HIS A 188 -0.88 -29.77 -23.93
C HIS A 188 -2.31 -29.35 -23.56
N GLY A 189 -3.24 -29.31 -24.49
CA GLY A 189 -4.63 -28.91 -24.24
C GLY A 189 -4.83 -27.40 -24.00
N VAL A 190 -3.77 -26.59 -24.13
CA VAL A 190 -3.78 -25.15 -23.96
C VAL A 190 -3.14 -24.45 -25.15
N LYS A 191 -3.61 -23.24 -25.47
CA LYS A 191 -3.03 -22.43 -26.55
C LYS A 191 -1.67 -21.90 -26.17
N LEU A 192 -0.74 -21.89 -27.12
CA LEU A 192 0.54 -21.23 -26.97
C LEU A 192 0.32 -19.70 -26.97
N GLY A 193 0.12 -19.13 -25.78
CA GLY A 193 -0.11 -17.71 -25.56
C GLY A 193 1.18 -16.88 -25.60
N PHE A 194 1.04 -15.58 -25.37
CA PHE A 194 2.20 -14.70 -25.17
C PHE A 194 2.66 -14.70 -23.72
N MET A 195 1.72 -14.88 -22.77
CA MET A 195 2.00 -14.70 -21.34
C MET A 195 3.02 -15.70 -20.81
N GLY A 196 2.97 -16.94 -21.26
CA GLY A 196 3.95 -17.95 -20.86
C GLY A 196 5.39 -17.53 -21.16
N PHE A 197 5.64 -16.94 -22.32
CA PHE A 197 6.97 -16.41 -22.69
C PHE A 197 7.38 -15.24 -21.78
N PHE A 198 6.46 -14.29 -21.50
CA PHE A 198 6.75 -13.15 -20.63
C PHE A 198 7.02 -13.59 -19.19
N VAL A 199 6.27 -14.56 -18.67
CA VAL A 199 6.50 -15.10 -17.33
C VAL A 199 7.88 -15.75 -17.25
N LEU A 200 8.21 -16.65 -18.19
CA LEU A 200 9.51 -17.35 -18.16
C LEU A 200 10.69 -16.39 -18.42
N ALA A 201 10.54 -15.44 -19.34
CA ALA A 201 11.56 -14.42 -19.56
C ALA A 201 11.80 -13.57 -18.30
N SER A 202 10.70 -13.20 -17.59
CA SER A 202 10.82 -12.49 -16.33
C SER A 202 11.46 -13.35 -15.25
N VAL A 203 11.12 -14.62 -15.14
CA VAL A 203 11.74 -15.56 -14.18
C VAL A 203 13.24 -15.68 -14.42
N GLN A 204 13.69 -15.84 -15.66
CA GLN A 204 15.13 -15.90 -15.97
C GLN A 204 15.83 -14.58 -15.64
N ALA A 205 15.18 -13.45 -15.93
CA ALA A 205 15.70 -12.14 -15.56
C ALA A 205 15.76 -11.96 -14.02
N LEU A 206 14.73 -12.42 -13.26
CA LEU A 206 14.71 -12.36 -11.79
C LEU A 206 15.86 -13.20 -11.17
N LYS A 207 16.19 -14.35 -11.74
CA LYS A 207 17.35 -15.16 -11.32
C LYS A 207 18.67 -14.43 -11.53
N LYS A 208 18.80 -13.67 -12.64
CA LYS A 208 19.98 -12.90 -12.97
C LYS A 208 20.11 -11.61 -12.16
N PHE A 209 18.98 -11.02 -11.78
CA PHE A 209 18.89 -9.78 -11.02
C PHE A 209 18.08 -9.99 -9.72
N PRO A 210 18.64 -10.68 -8.69
CA PRO A 210 17.90 -11.07 -7.50
C PRO A 210 17.39 -9.89 -6.69
N LEU A 211 18.00 -8.71 -6.83
CA LEU A 211 17.53 -7.49 -6.18
C LEU A 211 16.15 -7.04 -6.68
N VAL A 212 15.81 -7.32 -7.95
CA VAL A 212 14.46 -7.06 -8.52
C VAL A 212 13.39 -7.97 -7.90
N ASN A 213 13.82 -9.16 -7.44
CA ASN A 213 12.95 -10.15 -6.77
C ASN A 213 12.92 -9.95 -5.24
N ALA A 214 13.51 -8.87 -4.71
CA ALA A 214 13.55 -8.60 -3.28
C ALA A 214 12.41 -7.68 -2.84
N SER A 215 12.19 -7.61 -1.53
CA SER A 215 11.27 -6.66 -0.89
C SER A 215 11.98 -5.88 0.22
N ILE A 216 11.38 -4.75 0.63
CA ILE A 216 11.86 -3.95 1.75
C ILE A 216 10.99 -4.26 2.97
N ASP A 217 11.61 -4.61 4.10
CA ASP A 217 10.96 -4.75 5.39
C ASP A 217 11.69 -3.87 6.43
N GLY A 218 11.07 -2.76 6.80
CA GLY A 218 11.70 -1.73 7.62
C GLY A 218 12.99 -1.19 6.97
N ASN A 219 14.14 -1.51 7.54
CA ASN A 219 15.47 -1.14 7.02
C ASN A 219 16.19 -2.32 6.35
N ASP A 220 15.55 -3.48 6.27
CA ASP A 220 16.16 -4.68 5.72
C ASP A 220 15.71 -4.95 4.28
N ILE A 221 16.61 -5.55 3.50
CA ILE A 221 16.31 -6.08 2.17
C ILE A 221 16.08 -7.58 2.32
N VAL A 222 14.89 -8.03 1.96
CA VAL A 222 14.49 -9.44 2.00
C VAL A 222 14.61 -10.04 0.60
N TYR A 223 15.60 -10.90 0.39
CA TYR A 223 15.79 -11.64 -0.86
C TYR A 223 14.92 -12.89 -0.88
N HIS A 224 14.15 -13.09 -1.93
CA HIS A 224 13.32 -14.28 -2.12
C HIS A 224 14.06 -15.30 -2.97
N GLY A 225 14.23 -16.53 -2.46
CA GLY A 225 14.87 -17.65 -3.16
C GLY A 225 13.96 -18.36 -4.17
N TYR A 226 12.76 -17.86 -4.39
CA TYR A 226 11.72 -18.37 -5.29
C TYR A 226 11.16 -17.24 -6.16
N GLN A 227 10.54 -17.59 -7.28
CA GLN A 227 9.92 -16.64 -8.20
C GLN A 227 8.41 -16.90 -8.28
N ASP A 228 7.65 -16.19 -7.47
CA ASP A 228 6.19 -16.20 -7.45
C ASP A 228 5.66 -15.03 -8.27
N VAL A 229 5.17 -15.30 -9.47
CA VAL A 229 4.81 -14.25 -10.44
C VAL A 229 3.32 -13.99 -10.42
N GLY A 230 2.93 -12.79 -10.01
CA GLY A 230 1.56 -12.29 -10.14
C GLY A 230 1.23 -11.92 -11.58
N VAL A 231 0.09 -12.37 -12.07
CA VAL A 231 -0.42 -12.00 -13.41
C VAL A 231 -1.73 -11.25 -13.26
N ALA A 232 -1.76 -9.98 -13.70
CA ALA A 232 -2.96 -9.16 -13.58
C ALA A 232 -4.07 -9.65 -14.52
N VAL A 233 -5.24 -9.95 -13.95
CA VAL A 233 -6.45 -10.40 -14.65
C VAL A 233 -7.57 -9.39 -14.38
N SER A 234 -8.21 -8.91 -15.44
CA SER A 234 -9.38 -8.03 -15.31
C SER A 234 -10.65 -8.85 -15.15
N THR A 235 -11.51 -8.42 -14.24
CA THR A 235 -12.85 -8.96 -14.02
C THR A 235 -13.87 -7.84 -14.01
N GLU A 236 -15.16 -8.17 -14.08
CA GLU A 236 -16.25 -7.20 -13.93
C GLU A 236 -16.22 -6.47 -12.58
N ARG A 237 -15.66 -7.11 -11.55
CA ARG A 237 -15.53 -6.55 -10.19
C ARG A 237 -14.28 -5.68 -10.00
N GLY A 238 -13.35 -5.69 -10.97
CA GLY A 238 -12.08 -4.98 -10.93
C GLY A 238 -10.87 -5.85 -11.29
N LEU A 239 -9.68 -5.28 -11.14
CA LEU A 239 -8.42 -5.96 -11.40
C LEU A 239 -8.04 -6.83 -10.20
N VAL A 240 -7.69 -8.08 -10.47
CA VAL A 240 -7.13 -9.03 -9.49
C VAL A 240 -5.78 -9.54 -9.98
N VAL A 241 -4.91 -9.94 -9.07
CA VAL A 241 -3.54 -10.39 -9.40
C VAL A 241 -3.30 -11.74 -8.74
N PRO A 242 -3.79 -12.84 -9.34
CA PRO A 242 -3.42 -14.18 -8.90
C PRO A 242 -1.93 -14.44 -9.10
N VAL A 243 -1.36 -15.31 -8.27
CA VAL A 243 0.07 -15.58 -8.20
C VAL A 243 0.37 -17.00 -8.67
N ILE A 244 1.19 -17.10 -9.71
CA ILE A 244 1.76 -18.36 -10.18
C ILE A 244 2.96 -18.67 -9.29
N ARG A 245 2.82 -19.74 -8.49
CA ARG A 245 3.85 -20.15 -7.53
C ARG A 245 4.97 -20.88 -8.22
N ASP A 246 6.19 -20.71 -7.69
CA ASP A 246 7.38 -21.43 -8.15
C ASP A 246 7.49 -21.42 -9.68
N ALA A 247 7.25 -20.25 -10.28
CA ALA A 247 7.16 -20.10 -11.74
C ALA A 247 8.46 -20.52 -12.47
N ASP A 248 9.56 -20.59 -11.75
CA ASP A 248 10.87 -21.04 -12.21
C ASP A 248 10.97 -22.56 -12.46
N ASN A 249 10.03 -23.33 -11.92
CA ASN A 249 9.92 -24.77 -12.09
C ASN A 249 8.86 -25.17 -13.14
N LEU A 250 8.19 -24.19 -13.76
CA LEU A 250 7.10 -24.44 -14.69
C LEU A 250 7.55 -24.34 -16.14
N THR A 251 6.94 -25.15 -16.98
CA THR A 251 7.03 -25.05 -18.45
C THR A 251 6.09 -23.98 -18.98
N VAL A 252 6.27 -23.55 -20.24
CA VAL A 252 5.34 -22.62 -20.94
C VAL A 252 3.90 -23.13 -20.85
N ALA A 253 3.68 -24.44 -21.07
CA ALA A 253 2.35 -25.05 -21.02
C ALA A 253 1.72 -24.96 -19.63
N GLN A 254 2.49 -25.23 -18.58
CA GLN A 254 2.01 -25.15 -17.20
C GLN A 254 1.69 -23.71 -16.77
N VAL A 255 2.49 -22.75 -17.24
CA VAL A 255 2.22 -21.32 -17.01
C VAL A 255 0.93 -20.89 -17.69
N GLU A 256 0.75 -21.23 -18.99
CA GLU A 256 -0.47 -20.88 -19.73
C GLU A 256 -1.70 -21.56 -19.12
N GLN A 257 -1.60 -22.83 -18.67
CA GLN A 257 -2.66 -23.53 -17.96
C GLN A 257 -3.02 -22.83 -16.66
N SER A 258 -2.02 -22.44 -15.86
CA SER A 258 -2.24 -21.73 -14.59
C SER A 258 -2.96 -20.39 -14.81
N ILE A 259 -2.58 -19.65 -15.86
CA ILE A 259 -3.22 -18.39 -16.23
C ILE A 259 -4.68 -18.62 -16.62
N LEU A 260 -4.95 -19.67 -17.42
CA LEU A 260 -6.30 -20.03 -17.85
C LEU A 260 -7.19 -20.39 -16.65
N ASP A 261 -6.67 -21.19 -15.72
CA ASP A 261 -7.37 -21.62 -14.51
C ASP A 261 -7.67 -20.44 -13.60
N TYR A 262 -6.69 -19.56 -13.37
CA TYR A 262 -6.90 -18.33 -12.58
C TYR A 262 -7.88 -17.36 -13.24
N ALA A 263 -7.82 -17.23 -14.56
CA ALA A 263 -8.79 -16.41 -15.30
C ALA A 263 -10.21 -16.98 -15.21
N GLY A 264 -10.38 -18.30 -15.19
CA GLY A 264 -11.63 -18.98 -14.94
C GLY A 264 -12.16 -18.70 -13.52
N LYS A 265 -11.36 -18.99 -12.49
CA LYS A 265 -11.68 -18.70 -11.08
C LYS A 265 -12.02 -17.23 -10.86
N ALA A 266 -11.29 -16.32 -11.51
CA ALA A 266 -11.49 -14.87 -11.39
C ALA A 266 -12.87 -14.45 -11.92
N ARG A 267 -13.28 -14.94 -13.10
CA ARG A 267 -14.60 -14.67 -13.70
C ARG A 267 -15.74 -15.21 -12.84
N GLU A 268 -15.54 -16.40 -12.26
CA GLU A 268 -16.53 -17.03 -11.37
C GLU A 268 -16.54 -16.44 -9.95
N GLY A 269 -15.59 -15.53 -9.63
CA GLY A 269 -15.45 -14.95 -8.29
C GLY A 269 -14.98 -15.96 -7.23
N LYS A 270 -14.30 -17.02 -7.64
CA LYS A 270 -13.81 -18.12 -6.79
C LYS A 270 -12.34 -18.00 -6.39
N LEU A 271 -11.66 -16.91 -6.73
CA LEU A 271 -10.29 -16.68 -6.26
C LEU A 271 -10.27 -16.51 -4.75
N GLY A 272 -9.47 -17.34 -4.08
CA GLY A 272 -9.19 -17.25 -2.65
C GLY A 272 -8.14 -16.18 -2.34
N ILE A 273 -8.05 -15.79 -1.06
CA ILE A 273 -7.02 -14.87 -0.59
C ILE A 273 -5.63 -15.43 -0.84
N ASN A 274 -5.44 -16.74 -0.64
CA ASN A 274 -4.17 -17.43 -0.86
C ASN A 274 -3.73 -17.41 -2.33
N ASP A 275 -4.67 -17.34 -3.28
CA ASP A 275 -4.34 -17.25 -4.71
C ASP A 275 -3.74 -15.89 -5.09
N MET A 276 -3.91 -14.84 -4.24
CA MET A 276 -3.56 -13.46 -4.53
C MET A 276 -2.47 -12.88 -3.62
N GLN A 277 -1.95 -13.64 -2.67
CA GLN A 277 -0.93 -13.20 -1.71
C GLN A 277 0.45 -13.79 -2.01
N GLY A 278 1.51 -13.15 -1.53
CA GLY A 278 2.88 -13.68 -1.50
C GLY A 278 3.63 -13.68 -2.83
N GLY A 279 3.12 -13.00 -3.87
CA GLY A 279 3.88 -12.84 -5.12
C GLY A 279 5.11 -11.95 -4.92
N THR A 280 6.19 -12.22 -5.67
CA THR A 280 7.46 -11.47 -5.59
C THR A 280 7.63 -10.50 -6.75
N PHE A 281 6.93 -10.72 -7.86
CA PHE A 281 6.95 -9.88 -9.05
C PHE A 281 5.56 -9.88 -9.70
N THR A 282 5.20 -8.82 -10.42
CA THR A 282 3.89 -8.74 -11.10
C THR A 282 4.06 -8.41 -12.58
N ILE A 283 3.26 -9.07 -13.43
CA ILE A 283 3.12 -8.76 -14.85
C ILE A 283 1.68 -8.28 -15.11
N SER A 284 1.56 -7.11 -15.74
CA SER A 284 0.27 -6.53 -16.12
C SER A 284 0.20 -6.31 -17.62
N ASN A 285 -0.88 -6.78 -18.26
CA ASN A 285 -1.08 -6.64 -19.69
C ASN A 285 -2.19 -5.63 -19.99
N GLY A 286 -1.80 -4.38 -20.28
CA GLY A 286 -2.70 -3.33 -20.76
C GLY A 286 -2.95 -3.37 -22.28
N GLY A 287 -2.16 -4.16 -23.02
CA GLY A 287 -2.22 -4.24 -24.48
C GLY A 287 -3.53 -4.79 -25.01
N ILE A 288 -4.21 -5.67 -24.26
CA ILE A 288 -5.52 -6.22 -24.60
C ILE A 288 -6.61 -5.15 -24.70
N TYR A 289 -6.42 -3.99 -24.06
CA TYR A 289 -7.31 -2.82 -24.14
C TYR A 289 -6.83 -1.76 -25.13
N GLY A 290 -5.76 -2.06 -25.89
CA GLY A 290 -5.17 -1.14 -26.85
C GLY A 290 -4.24 -0.09 -26.23
N ASN A 291 -3.83 -0.25 -24.96
CA ASN A 291 -2.95 0.68 -24.28
C ASN A 291 -1.59 0.76 -25.00
N LEU A 292 -1.17 1.97 -25.39
CA LEU A 292 0.11 2.22 -26.04
C LEU A 292 1.27 2.18 -25.05
N LEU A 293 1.10 2.89 -23.92
CA LEU A 293 2.14 3.07 -22.91
C LEU A 293 1.51 3.50 -21.59
N SER A 294 1.96 2.96 -20.50
CA SER A 294 1.55 3.34 -19.12
C SER A 294 2.66 3.11 -18.13
N THR A 295 2.55 3.77 -16.97
CA THR A 295 3.42 3.62 -15.82
C THR A 295 2.67 2.83 -14.75
N PRO A 296 2.82 1.48 -14.68
CA PRO A 296 2.06 0.68 -13.73
C PRO A 296 2.44 1.01 -12.28
N ILE A 297 1.47 0.94 -11.37
CA ILE A 297 1.69 1.11 -9.93
C ILE A 297 2.17 -0.23 -9.36
N LEU A 298 3.14 -0.20 -8.44
CA LEU A 298 3.67 -1.38 -7.77
C LEU A 298 2.58 -2.12 -6.98
N ASN A 299 2.74 -3.43 -6.86
CA ASN A 299 1.91 -4.29 -6.03
C ASN A 299 2.66 -4.64 -4.74
N ALA A 300 2.66 -3.72 -3.77
CA ALA A 300 3.41 -3.90 -2.52
C ALA A 300 3.10 -5.27 -1.85
N PRO A 301 4.10 -5.93 -1.23
CA PRO A 301 5.46 -5.44 -0.91
C PRO A 301 6.49 -5.61 -2.03
N GLN A 302 6.07 -5.98 -3.25
CA GLN A 302 6.94 -6.13 -4.41
C GLN A 302 7.59 -4.79 -4.79
N THR A 303 8.84 -4.85 -5.22
CA THR A 303 9.63 -3.66 -5.61
C THR A 303 9.65 -3.40 -7.10
N ALA A 304 9.05 -4.28 -7.91
CA ALA A 304 8.98 -4.11 -9.34
C ALA A 304 7.71 -4.72 -9.97
N ILE A 305 7.30 -4.16 -11.11
CA ILE A 305 6.18 -4.62 -11.93
C ILE A 305 6.49 -4.40 -13.41
N LEU A 306 6.20 -5.40 -14.25
CA LEU A 306 6.30 -5.31 -15.70
C LEU A 306 4.93 -4.98 -16.32
N GLY A 307 4.88 -3.91 -17.11
CA GLY A 307 3.73 -3.53 -17.94
C GLY A 307 3.94 -3.93 -19.40
N MET A 308 3.00 -4.70 -19.94
CA MET A 308 2.93 -5.04 -21.36
C MET A 308 1.89 -4.15 -22.05
N HIS A 309 2.14 -3.81 -23.31
CA HIS A 309 1.30 -2.91 -24.08
C HIS A 309 0.88 -3.54 -25.40
N LYS A 310 0.15 -2.78 -26.22
CA LYS A 310 -0.34 -3.29 -27.52
C LYS A 310 0.82 -3.61 -28.46
N ILE A 311 0.67 -4.68 -29.22
CA ILE A 311 1.53 -5.00 -30.36
C ILE A 311 1.06 -4.15 -31.55
N GLN A 312 1.98 -3.45 -32.20
CA GLN A 312 1.72 -2.62 -33.38
C GLN A 312 2.74 -2.92 -34.45
N ASP A 313 2.29 -3.08 -35.68
CA ASP A 313 3.17 -3.13 -36.84
C ASP A 313 3.74 -1.70 -37.07
N ARG A 314 5.07 -1.59 -36.99
CA ARG A 314 5.78 -0.32 -37.12
C ARG A 314 7.01 -0.47 -38.03
N PRO A 315 7.37 0.56 -38.80
CA PRO A 315 8.63 0.57 -39.53
C PRO A 315 9.78 0.72 -38.53
N VAL A 316 10.74 -0.19 -38.62
CA VAL A 316 11.98 -0.17 -37.83
C VAL A 316 13.17 -0.34 -38.75
N ALA A 317 14.32 0.21 -38.36
CA ALA A 317 15.59 -0.03 -39.06
C ALA A 317 16.19 -1.36 -38.56
N LEU A 318 16.39 -2.31 -39.47
CA LEU A 318 17.05 -3.57 -39.21
C LEU A 318 18.10 -3.82 -40.28
N ASP A 319 19.34 -4.04 -39.89
CA ASP A 319 20.46 -4.25 -40.79
C ASP A 319 20.64 -3.18 -41.89
N GLY A 320 20.23 -1.95 -41.58
CA GLY A 320 20.29 -0.80 -42.49
C GLY A 320 19.08 -0.65 -43.43
N GLU A 321 18.09 -1.54 -43.37
CA GLU A 321 16.87 -1.48 -44.15
C GLU A 321 15.68 -1.12 -43.27
N VAL A 322 14.63 -0.51 -43.86
CA VAL A 322 13.35 -0.21 -43.20
C VAL A 322 12.43 -1.41 -43.39
N VAL A 323 12.12 -2.09 -42.32
CA VAL A 323 11.22 -3.26 -42.32
C VAL A 323 10.03 -3.02 -41.39
N ILE A 324 8.90 -3.69 -41.65
CA ILE A 324 7.75 -3.65 -40.77
C ILE A 324 7.89 -4.78 -39.73
N ARG A 325 7.81 -4.43 -38.45
CA ARG A 325 7.90 -5.35 -37.32
C ARG A 325 6.76 -5.12 -36.32
N PRO A 326 6.23 -6.22 -35.73
CA PRO A 326 5.25 -6.14 -34.64
C PRO A 326 5.93 -5.73 -33.33
N MET A 327 5.99 -4.44 -33.06
CA MET A 327 6.66 -3.88 -31.90
C MET A 327 5.72 -3.75 -30.71
N MET A 328 6.23 -4.00 -29.49
CA MET A 328 5.55 -3.77 -28.24
C MET A 328 6.41 -2.90 -27.32
N TYR A 329 5.79 -1.93 -26.65
CA TYR A 329 6.45 -1.24 -25.53
C TYR A 329 6.35 -2.08 -24.26
N LEU A 330 7.44 -2.12 -23.53
CA LEU A 330 7.53 -2.65 -22.18
C LEU A 330 7.80 -1.49 -21.21
N ALA A 331 7.12 -1.51 -20.08
CA ALA A 331 7.35 -0.60 -18.97
C ALA A 331 7.72 -1.41 -17.73
N MET A 332 8.74 -1.00 -17.01
CA MET A 332 9.05 -1.52 -15.69
C MET A 332 8.97 -0.38 -14.69
N SER A 333 7.98 -0.43 -13.80
CA SER A 333 7.98 0.44 -12.62
C SER A 333 8.69 -0.27 -11.48
N TYR A 334 9.45 0.48 -10.70
CA TYR A 334 10.26 -0.05 -9.61
C TYR A 334 10.42 0.96 -8.48
N ASP A 335 10.74 0.45 -7.29
CA ASP A 335 11.05 1.28 -6.13
C ASP A 335 12.52 1.71 -6.15
N HIS A 336 12.75 2.99 -6.43
CA HIS A 336 14.11 3.53 -6.55
C HIS A 336 14.85 3.66 -5.19
N ARG A 337 14.20 3.32 -4.09
CA ARG A 337 14.87 3.15 -2.80
C ARG A 337 15.75 1.90 -2.78
N LEU A 338 15.40 0.88 -3.61
CA LEU A 338 16.10 -0.39 -3.69
C LEU A 338 16.83 -0.58 -5.01
N LEU A 339 16.18 -0.28 -6.13
CA LEU A 339 16.67 -0.50 -7.48
C LEU A 339 17.16 0.81 -8.08
N ASP A 340 18.36 0.82 -8.65
CA ASP A 340 18.85 1.95 -9.44
C ASP A 340 18.48 1.81 -10.93
N GLY A 341 18.77 2.86 -11.70
CA GLY A 341 18.47 2.88 -13.13
C GLY A 341 19.24 1.83 -13.93
N LYS A 342 20.46 1.45 -13.50
CA LYS A 342 21.27 0.44 -14.18
C LYS A 342 20.65 -0.94 -14.04
N GLU A 343 20.25 -1.32 -12.83
CA GLU A 343 19.61 -2.62 -12.56
C GLU A 343 18.28 -2.73 -13.28
N ALA A 344 17.44 -1.70 -13.18
CA ALA A 344 16.12 -1.68 -13.81
C ALA A 344 16.20 -1.78 -15.35
N VAL A 345 17.08 -1.00 -15.98
CA VAL A 345 17.27 -1.03 -17.44
C VAL A 345 17.89 -2.37 -17.86
N SER A 346 18.90 -2.88 -17.13
CA SER A 346 19.52 -4.18 -17.45
C SER A 346 18.56 -5.35 -17.32
N PHE A 347 17.68 -5.33 -16.30
CA PHE A 347 16.62 -6.31 -16.15
C PHE A 347 15.65 -6.29 -17.32
N LEU A 348 15.20 -5.10 -17.74
CA LEU A 348 14.26 -4.96 -18.86
C LEU A 348 14.90 -5.40 -20.20
N ILE A 349 16.20 -5.12 -20.39
CA ILE A 349 16.97 -5.62 -21.54
C ILE A 349 17.06 -7.15 -21.50
N ALA A 350 17.30 -7.76 -20.34
CA ALA A 350 17.36 -9.21 -20.22
C ALA A 350 16.03 -9.89 -20.61
N ILE A 351 14.89 -9.28 -20.28
CA ILE A 351 13.57 -9.76 -20.75
C ILE A 351 13.46 -9.60 -22.27
N LYS A 352 13.79 -8.42 -22.80
CA LYS A 352 13.78 -8.15 -24.24
C LYS A 352 14.60 -9.18 -25.02
N ASP A 353 15.84 -9.42 -24.62
CA ASP A 353 16.76 -10.34 -25.30
C ASP A 353 16.19 -11.76 -25.42
N GLN A 354 15.48 -12.21 -24.38
CA GLN A 354 14.85 -13.54 -24.38
C GLN A 354 13.57 -13.60 -25.22
N LEU A 355 12.84 -12.51 -25.35
CA LEU A 355 11.64 -12.45 -26.19
C LEU A 355 12.00 -12.29 -27.67
N GLU A 356 13.07 -11.57 -27.98
CA GLU A 356 13.60 -11.43 -29.35
C GLU A 356 14.43 -12.65 -29.81
N SER A 357 14.88 -13.49 -28.88
CA SER A 357 15.57 -14.75 -29.14
C SER A 357 15.05 -15.83 -28.19
N PRO A 358 13.82 -16.37 -28.45
CA PRO A 358 13.15 -17.29 -27.51
C PRO A 358 13.86 -18.64 -27.30
N GLU A 359 14.80 -19.02 -28.14
CA GLU A 359 15.71 -20.15 -27.94
C GLU A 359 16.57 -20.00 -26.69
N ARG A 360 16.85 -18.75 -26.23
CA ARG A 360 17.60 -18.49 -25.01
C ARG A 360 16.86 -18.98 -23.76
N LEU A 361 15.51 -18.98 -23.79
CA LEU A 361 14.69 -19.55 -22.70
C LEU A 361 14.93 -21.04 -22.52
N LEU A 362 15.14 -21.78 -23.64
CA LEU A 362 15.44 -23.21 -23.61
C LEU A 362 16.87 -23.51 -23.13
N LEU A 363 17.79 -22.60 -23.42
CA LEU A 363 19.22 -22.75 -23.10
C LEU A 363 19.60 -22.16 -21.74
N ASN A 364 18.66 -21.52 -21.05
CA ASN A 364 18.90 -20.82 -19.78
C ASN A 364 20.03 -19.76 -19.86
N LEU A 365 20.06 -18.94 -20.95
CA LEU A 365 21.09 -17.93 -21.23
C LEU A 365 20.66 -16.51 -20.87
#